data_5aacf93df8efff20aca359ad7eeddf0c
#
_entry.id   5aacf93df8efff20aca359ad7eeddf0c
#
_cell.length_a   1.000
_cell.length_b   1.000
_cell.length_c   1.000
_cell.angle_alpha   90.00
_cell.angle_beta   90.00
_cell.angle_gamma   90.00
#
_symmetry.space_group_name_H-M   'P 1'
#
loop_
_entity.id
_entity.type
_entity.pdbx_description
1 polymer ?
#
loop_
_entity_poly.entity_id
_entity_poly.type
_entity_poly.pdbx_seq_one_letter_code
_entity_poly.pdbx_strand_id
1 'polypeptide(L)'
;MYGIENQTKVEKRMPARISGYEGASYRGQYDKKTIVPVITMVLYYGTDRKWTAPKNLKSLIKVPDNLDKYVNDTKANVFEIAWLTDEQIAKFTSDYKIVANFFVNKRKNKDYIPDDKTTIKHVDEILKFLSVMTGDSRYEEILSDKEGVSNMCDVAQRLEDRGIEKGLQKGREEGNQMIYSLVEDE
;
A
#
# COMPACT_ATOMS: atom_id res chain seq x y z
N MET A 1 14.87 -0.46 17.11
CA MET A 1 14.81 -0.10 15.65
C MET A 1 13.55 -0.70 15.08
N TYR A 2 12.84 0.05 14.21
CA TYR A 2 11.62 -0.42 13.56
C TYR A 2 11.86 -0.54 12.06
N GLY A 3 11.48 -1.69 11.48
CA GLY A 3 11.37 -1.92 10.05
C GLY A 3 9.90 -1.91 9.64
N ILE A 4 9.60 -1.40 8.44
CA ILE A 4 8.25 -1.40 7.87
C ILE A 4 8.31 -2.07 6.51
N GLU A 5 7.46 -3.05 6.30
CA GLU A 5 7.28 -3.75 5.04
C GLU A 5 5.83 -3.57 4.58
N ASN A 6 5.61 -2.80 3.51
CA ASN A 6 4.27 -2.56 2.96
C ASN A 6 3.92 -3.63 1.92
N GLN A 7 2.74 -4.26 2.03
CA GLN A 7 2.28 -5.34 1.17
C GLN A 7 0.83 -5.15 0.73
N THR A 8 0.55 -5.30 -0.56
CA THR A 8 -0.82 -5.36 -1.10
C THR A 8 -1.27 -6.79 -1.39
N LYS A 9 -0.30 -7.70 -1.52
CA LYS A 9 -0.55 -9.13 -1.76
C LYS A 9 0.05 -9.98 -0.64
N VAL A 10 -0.54 -11.14 -0.42
CA VAL A 10 -0.05 -12.10 0.57
C VAL A 10 1.29 -12.69 0.10
N GLU A 11 2.35 -12.48 0.86
CA GLU A 11 3.68 -13.04 0.60
C GLU A 11 3.95 -14.24 1.52
N LYS A 12 4.01 -15.44 0.92
CA LYS A 12 4.16 -16.69 1.68
C LYS A 12 5.50 -16.81 2.41
N ARG A 13 6.55 -16.18 1.89
CA ARG A 13 7.92 -16.24 2.45
C ARG A 13 8.26 -15.06 3.33
N MET A 14 7.26 -14.32 3.79
CA MET A 14 7.47 -13.12 4.60
C MET A 14 8.32 -13.37 5.86
N PRO A 15 8.12 -14.44 6.65
CA PRO A 15 8.98 -14.70 7.80
C PRO A 15 10.47 -14.86 7.44
N ALA A 16 10.77 -15.48 6.31
CA ALA A 16 12.16 -15.63 5.84
C ALA A 16 12.77 -14.27 5.40
N ARG A 17 11.97 -13.41 4.73
CA ARG A 17 12.40 -12.05 4.37
C ARG A 17 12.71 -11.22 5.61
N ILE A 18 11.83 -11.26 6.62
CA ILE A 18 12.00 -10.54 7.89
C ILE A 18 13.27 -11.01 8.60
N SER A 19 13.50 -12.31 8.67
CA SER A 19 14.73 -12.88 9.28
C SER A 19 15.99 -12.30 8.64
N GLY A 20 15.98 -12.13 7.30
CA GLY A 20 17.08 -11.50 6.58
C GLY A 20 17.25 -10.01 6.91
N TYR A 21 16.17 -9.24 6.99
CA TYR A 21 16.22 -7.82 7.31
C TYR A 21 16.66 -7.56 8.75
N GLU A 22 16.12 -8.32 9.69
CA GLU A 22 16.50 -8.23 11.10
C GLU A 22 17.96 -8.64 11.33
N GLY A 23 18.40 -9.73 10.67
CA GLY A 23 19.80 -10.16 10.71
C GLY A 23 20.76 -9.10 10.15
N ALA A 24 20.42 -8.46 9.03
CA ALA A 24 21.20 -7.35 8.47
C ALA A 24 21.23 -6.15 9.42
N SER A 25 20.10 -5.83 10.04
CA SER A 25 19.97 -4.70 10.99
C SER A 25 20.76 -4.97 12.27
N TYR A 26 20.80 -6.21 12.78
CA TYR A 26 21.65 -6.58 13.92
C TYR A 26 23.12 -6.55 13.55
N ARG A 27 23.49 -7.03 12.35
CA ARG A 27 24.87 -6.94 11.86
C ARG A 27 25.38 -5.50 11.83
N GLY A 28 24.54 -4.55 11.41
CA GLY A 28 24.85 -3.11 11.39
C GLY A 28 25.02 -2.49 12.79
N GLN A 29 24.84 -3.27 13.84
CA GLN A 29 25.00 -2.81 15.23
C GLN A 29 26.22 -3.43 15.95
N TYR A 30 27.03 -4.26 15.28
CA TYR A 30 28.13 -5.00 15.93
C TYR A 30 29.15 -4.08 16.58
N ASP A 31 29.44 -2.92 15.98
CA ASP A 31 30.40 -1.96 16.51
C ASP A 31 29.79 -0.99 17.54
N LYS A 32 28.49 -1.16 17.86
CA LYS A 32 27.82 -0.29 18.83
C LYS A 32 27.99 -0.84 20.25
N LYS A 33 28.15 0.07 21.22
CA LYS A 33 28.24 -0.27 22.64
C LYS A 33 27.01 -1.03 23.15
N THR A 34 25.84 -0.77 22.57
CA THR A 34 24.56 -1.39 22.95
C THR A 34 23.80 -1.79 21.71
N ILE A 35 23.33 -3.04 21.65
CA ILE A 35 22.47 -3.55 20.60
C ILE A 35 21.02 -3.28 21.01
N VAL A 36 20.25 -2.64 20.14
CA VAL A 36 18.82 -2.39 20.35
C VAL A 36 17.97 -3.44 19.60
N PRO A 37 16.78 -3.79 20.13
CA PRO A 37 15.88 -4.70 19.44
C PRO A 37 15.50 -4.19 18.06
N VAL A 38 15.39 -5.11 17.09
CA VAL A 38 14.83 -4.84 15.75
C VAL A 38 13.44 -5.47 15.69
N ILE A 39 12.45 -4.69 15.31
CA ILE A 39 11.05 -5.12 15.18
C ILE A 39 10.60 -4.77 13.78
N THR A 40 10.26 -5.78 12.98
CA THR A 40 9.70 -5.57 11.63
C THR A 40 8.19 -5.71 11.67
N MET A 41 7.49 -4.68 11.17
CA MET A 41 6.05 -4.65 11.01
C MET A 41 5.70 -4.83 9.53
N VAL A 42 4.82 -5.78 9.24
CA VAL A 42 4.23 -5.95 7.91
C VAL A 42 2.88 -5.25 7.89
N LEU A 43 2.77 -4.17 7.14
CA LEU A 43 1.53 -3.44 6.93
C LEU A 43 0.87 -3.98 5.66
N TYR A 44 -0.22 -4.73 5.86
CA TYR A 44 -0.93 -5.39 4.77
C TYR A 44 -2.18 -4.61 4.38
N TYR A 45 -2.22 -4.15 3.12
CA TYR A 45 -3.28 -3.31 2.57
C TYR A 45 -4.23 -4.06 1.63
N GLY A 46 -4.10 -5.40 1.53
CA GLY A 46 -4.98 -6.21 0.68
C GLY A 46 -6.44 -6.07 1.08
N THR A 47 -7.29 -5.74 0.09
CA THR A 47 -8.71 -5.50 0.27
C THR A 47 -9.58 -6.72 -0.02
N ASP A 48 -9.09 -7.68 -0.81
CA ASP A 48 -9.87 -8.85 -1.23
C ASP A 48 -9.98 -9.92 -0.16
N ARG A 49 -8.92 -10.12 0.62
CA ARG A 49 -8.85 -11.14 1.69
C ARG A 49 -7.87 -10.76 2.77
N LYS A 50 -8.07 -11.32 3.97
CA LYS A 50 -7.12 -11.23 5.07
C LYS A 50 -5.82 -11.95 4.75
N TRP A 51 -4.80 -11.73 5.57
CA TRP A 51 -3.54 -12.44 5.47
C TRP A 51 -3.71 -13.93 5.76
N THR A 52 -3.39 -14.79 4.80
CA THR A 52 -3.57 -16.25 4.88
C THR A 52 -2.26 -17.02 4.92
N ALA A 53 -1.11 -16.36 4.67
CA ALA A 53 0.17 -17.04 4.70
C ALA A 53 0.64 -17.32 6.13
N PRO A 54 1.52 -18.31 6.32
CA PRO A 54 2.18 -18.54 7.59
C PRO A 54 2.88 -17.29 8.10
N LYS A 55 2.83 -17.09 9.43
CA LYS A 55 3.47 -15.94 10.08
C LYS A 55 4.78 -16.32 10.79
N ASN A 56 5.15 -17.59 10.78
CA ASN A 56 6.30 -18.13 11.48
C ASN A 56 7.25 -18.82 10.50
N LEU A 57 8.55 -18.62 10.68
CA LEU A 57 9.59 -19.21 9.82
C LEU A 57 9.56 -20.75 9.84
N LYS A 58 9.42 -21.33 11.03
CA LYS A 58 9.34 -22.77 11.20
C LYS A 58 8.19 -23.42 10.41
N SER A 59 7.11 -22.68 10.13
CA SER A 59 6.00 -23.15 9.29
C SER A 59 6.34 -23.24 7.81
N LEU A 60 7.48 -22.69 7.38
CA LEU A 60 7.94 -22.68 6.00
C LEU A 60 9.02 -23.74 5.72
N ILE A 61 9.61 -24.30 6.76
CA ILE A 61 10.75 -25.21 6.68
C ILE A 61 10.42 -26.55 7.34
N LYS A 62 11.01 -27.61 6.82
CA LYS A 62 10.93 -28.93 7.45
C LYS A 62 12.11 -29.07 8.41
N VAL A 63 11.85 -28.96 9.70
CA VAL A 63 12.87 -29.15 10.73
C VAL A 63 12.74 -30.58 11.27
N PRO A 64 13.80 -31.42 11.23
CA PRO A 64 13.81 -32.71 11.91
C PRO A 64 13.61 -32.53 13.43
N ASP A 65 12.85 -33.42 14.06
CA ASP A 65 12.47 -33.29 15.47
C ASP A 65 13.67 -33.12 16.43
N ASN A 66 14.76 -33.81 16.16
CA ASN A 66 15.99 -33.73 16.96
C ASN A 66 16.74 -32.39 16.78
N LEU A 67 16.43 -31.61 15.76
CA LEU A 67 17.04 -30.30 15.47
C LEU A 67 16.15 -29.12 15.82
N ASP A 68 14.87 -29.33 16.15
CA ASP A 68 13.90 -28.27 16.39
C ASP A 68 14.36 -27.24 17.44
N LYS A 69 15.00 -27.72 18.50
CA LYS A 69 15.53 -26.87 19.58
C LYS A 69 16.68 -25.95 19.18
N TYR A 70 17.33 -26.22 18.04
CA TYR A 70 18.44 -25.39 17.52
C TYR A 70 18.00 -24.40 16.45
N VAL A 71 16.76 -24.48 15.99
CA VAL A 71 16.23 -23.58 14.94
C VAL A 71 15.43 -22.47 15.60
N ASN A 72 15.89 -21.23 15.40
CA ASN A 72 15.13 -20.05 15.82
C ASN A 72 13.89 -19.85 14.95
N ASP A 73 12.80 -19.41 15.56
CA ASP A 73 11.58 -19.06 14.85
C ASP A 73 11.43 -17.55 14.74
N THR A 74 11.38 -17.04 13.52
CA THR A 74 11.11 -15.62 13.24
C THR A 74 9.62 -15.45 12.96
N LYS A 75 9.00 -14.51 13.67
CA LYS A 75 7.58 -14.19 13.53
C LYS A 75 7.39 -12.92 12.69
N ALA A 76 6.52 -13.01 11.68
CA ALA A 76 6.03 -11.85 10.96
C ALA A 76 4.90 -11.16 11.75
N ASN A 77 5.12 -9.90 12.15
CA ASN A 77 4.11 -9.08 12.82
C ASN A 77 3.24 -8.41 11.75
N VAL A 78 2.16 -9.07 11.34
CA VAL A 78 1.27 -8.62 10.27
C VAL A 78 0.11 -7.80 10.83
N PHE A 79 -0.02 -6.57 10.35
CA PHE A 79 -1.11 -5.65 10.63
C PHE A 79 -1.96 -5.48 9.36
N GLU A 80 -3.20 -5.91 9.41
CA GLU A 80 -4.14 -5.92 8.29
C GLU A 80 -4.87 -4.58 8.22
N ILE A 81 -4.28 -3.60 7.53
CA ILE A 81 -4.73 -2.19 7.55
C ILE A 81 -6.14 -2.03 6.98
N ALA A 82 -6.45 -2.69 5.87
CA ALA A 82 -7.79 -2.63 5.28
C ALA A 82 -8.88 -3.31 6.15
N TRP A 83 -8.51 -3.96 7.25
CA TRP A 83 -9.40 -4.71 8.14
C TRP A 83 -9.47 -4.13 9.55
N LEU A 84 -8.89 -2.95 9.76
CA LEU A 84 -8.97 -2.23 11.04
C LEU A 84 -10.41 -1.82 11.34
N THR A 85 -10.72 -1.77 12.64
CA THR A 85 -11.99 -1.20 13.13
C THR A 85 -11.90 0.32 13.23
N ASP A 86 -13.05 0.99 13.31
CA ASP A 86 -13.09 2.44 13.44
C ASP A 86 -12.40 2.91 14.74
N GLU A 87 -12.51 2.12 15.85
CA GLU A 87 -11.83 2.41 17.11
C GLU A 87 -10.30 2.28 16.99
N GLN A 88 -9.83 1.35 16.16
CA GLN A 88 -8.39 1.20 15.89
C GLN A 88 -7.88 2.36 15.04
N ILE A 89 -8.63 2.76 14.02
CA ILE A 89 -8.29 3.89 13.15
C ILE A 89 -8.31 5.21 13.95
N ALA A 90 -9.25 5.38 14.88
CA ALA A 90 -9.33 6.57 15.71
C ALA A 90 -8.08 6.83 16.55
N LYS A 91 -7.26 5.80 16.81
CA LYS A 91 -5.98 5.94 17.56
C LYS A 91 -4.87 6.58 16.75
N PHE A 92 -4.97 6.64 15.42
CA PHE A 92 -3.97 7.32 14.60
C PHE A 92 -4.15 8.84 14.70
N THR A 93 -3.04 9.53 14.90
CA THR A 93 -2.99 10.99 15.07
C THR A 93 -2.33 11.71 13.88
N SER A 94 -1.79 10.95 12.92
CA SER A 94 -1.15 11.45 11.71
C SER A 94 -2.04 11.23 10.47
N ASP A 95 -1.59 11.71 9.32
CA ASP A 95 -2.23 11.49 8.01
C ASP A 95 -2.41 9.99 7.68
N TYR A 96 -1.69 9.11 8.37
CA TYR A 96 -1.89 7.67 8.25
C TYR A 96 -3.33 7.23 8.57
N LYS A 97 -4.06 8.02 9.38
CA LYS A 97 -5.49 7.82 9.61
C LYS A 97 -6.28 7.87 8.31
N ILE A 98 -5.96 8.83 7.44
CA ILE A 98 -6.61 9.01 6.13
C ILE A 98 -6.32 7.79 5.24
N VAL A 99 -5.07 7.33 5.22
CA VAL A 99 -4.67 6.12 4.49
C VAL A 99 -5.43 4.89 4.98
N ALA A 100 -5.49 4.68 6.29
CA ALA A 100 -6.21 3.54 6.88
C ALA A 100 -7.71 3.58 6.54
N ASN A 101 -8.36 4.74 6.67
CA ASN A 101 -9.74 4.95 6.27
C ASN A 101 -9.97 4.62 4.79
N PHE A 102 -9.08 5.09 3.91
CA PHE A 102 -9.17 4.82 2.49
C PHE A 102 -9.21 3.32 2.20
N PHE A 103 -8.25 2.53 2.73
CA PHE A 103 -8.19 1.10 2.46
C PHE A 103 -9.33 0.31 3.11
N VAL A 104 -9.80 0.71 4.29
CA VAL A 104 -10.98 0.10 4.92
C VAL A 104 -12.23 0.33 4.08
N ASN A 105 -12.45 1.54 3.57
CA ASN A 105 -13.60 1.85 2.73
C ASN A 105 -13.49 1.20 1.34
N LYS A 106 -12.30 1.18 0.74
CA LYS A 106 -12.03 0.49 -0.52
C LYS A 106 -12.29 -1.03 -0.42
N ARG A 107 -12.03 -1.64 0.74
CA ARG A 107 -12.40 -3.03 1.01
C ARG A 107 -13.92 -3.22 1.10
N LYS A 108 -14.61 -2.30 1.78
CA LYS A 108 -16.09 -2.36 1.94
C LYS A 108 -16.81 -2.12 0.61
N ASN A 109 -16.27 -1.24 -0.22
CA ASN A 109 -16.79 -0.88 -1.53
C ASN A 109 -15.64 -0.72 -2.53
N LYS A 110 -15.59 -1.59 -3.55
CA LYS A 110 -14.53 -1.52 -4.58
C LYS A 110 -14.57 -0.22 -5.38
N ASP A 111 -15.75 0.37 -5.53
CA ASP A 111 -15.99 1.61 -6.25
C ASP A 111 -15.98 2.84 -5.31
N TYR A 112 -15.39 2.68 -4.11
CA TYR A 112 -15.30 3.76 -3.15
C TYR A 112 -14.61 4.99 -3.74
N ILE A 113 -15.32 6.10 -3.72
CA ILE A 113 -14.81 7.43 -4.04
C ILE A 113 -14.47 8.11 -2.70
N PRO A 114 -13.23 8.55 -2.50
CA PRO A 114 -12.85 9.19 -1.25
C PRO A 114 -13.64 10.47 -0.97
N ASP A 115 -14.19 10.57 0.25
CA ASP A 115 -15.01 11.70 0.69
C ASP A 115 -14.52 12.30 2.03
N ASP A 116 -13.32 11.90 2.48
CA ASP A 116 -12.71 12.39 3.71
C ASP A 116 -12.22 13.84 3.53
N LYS A 117 -12.83 14.75 4.30
CA LYS A 117 -12.52 16.19 4.31
C LYS A 117 -11.42 16.58 5.29
N THR A 118 -10.82 15.60 5.97
CA THR A 118 -9.69 15.85 6.88
C THR A 118 -8.52 16.44 6.11
N THR A 119 -7.98 17.54 6.58
CA THR A 119 -6.82 18.18 5.97
C THR A 119 -5.61 17.26 5.99
N ILE A 120 -5.02 17.04 4.82
CA ILE A 120 -3.79 16.29 4.63
C ILE A 120 -2.62 17.26 4.89
N LYS A 121 -1.72 16.89 5.79
CA LYS A 121 -0.51 17.68 6.09
C LYS A 121 0.63 17.38 5.11
N HIS A 122 0.70 16.13 4.64
CA HIS A 122 1.77 15.63 3.78
C HIS A 122 1.17 15.08 2.48
N VAL A 123 0.66 15.99 1.64
CA VAL A 123 -0.07 15.63 0.41
C VAL A 123 0.79 14.78 -0.53
N ASP A 124 2.07 15.16 -0.70
CA ASP A 124 3.00 14.47 -1.61
C ASP A 124 3.21 13.01 -1.20
N GLU A 125 3.45 12.79 0.09
CA GLU A 125 3.69 11.47 0.64
C GLU A 125 2.45 10.59 0.53
N ILE A 126 1.27 11.14 0.80
CA ILE A 126 0.00 10.41 0.69
C ILE A 126 -0.27 10.03 -0.77
N LEU A 127 -0.14 10.95 -1.71
CA LEU A 127 -0.40 10.67 -3.12
C LEU A 127 0.59 9.65 -3.69
N LYS A 128 1.90 9.77 -3.40
CA LYS A 128 2.91 8.78 -3.77
C LYS A 128 2.59 7.42 -3.17
N PHE A 129 2.23 7.39 -1.89
CA PHE A 129 1.88 6.16 -1.21
C PHE A 129 0.66 5.50 -1.86
N LEU A 130 -0.41 6.24 -2.12
CA LEU A 130 -1.61 5.73 -2.78
C LEU A 130 -1.31 5.24 -4.19
N SER A 131 -0.51 5.97 -4.99
CA SER A 131 -0.07 5.53 -6.32
C SER A 131 0.58 4.14 -6.27
N VAL A 132 1.58 3.97 -5.40
CA VAL A 132 2.30 2.70 -5.26
C VAL A 132 1.40 1.58 -4.74
N MET A 133 0.60 1.86 -3.72
CA MET A 133 -0.18 0.83 -3.03
C MET A 133 -1.44 0.41 -3.78
N THR A 134 -2.02 1.29 -4.60
CA THR A 134 -3.18 0.96 -5.45
C THR A 134 -2.77 0.51 -6.85
N GLY A 135 -1.57 0.86 -7.30
CA GLY A 135 -1.11 0.70 -8.68
C GLY A 135 -1.76 1.70 -9.64
N ASP A 136 -2.38 2.77 -9.12
CA ASP A 136 -3.04 3.81 -9.90
C ASP A 136 -2.14 5.03 -10.06
N SER A 137 -1.51 5.17 -11.23
CA SER A 137 -0.58 6.27 -11.53
C SER A 137 -1.24 7.65 -11.52
N ARG A 138 -2.59 7.72 -11.58
CA ARG A 138 -3.29 9.01 -11.56
C ARG A 138 -3.04 9.79 -10.28
N TYR A 139 -2.81 9.11 -9.15
CA TYR A 139 -2.40 9.78 -7.91
C TYR A 139 -1.06 10.51 -8.06
N GLU A 140 -0.12 9.94 -8.80
CA GLU A 140 1.19 10.56 -9.06
C GLU A 140 1.07 11.71 -10.06
N GLU A 141 0.17 11.59 -11.04
CA GLU A 141 -0.13 12.68 -11.97
C GLU A 141 -0.70 13.93 -11.25
N ILE A 142 -1.49 13.74 -10.17
CA ILE A 142 -2.00 14.86 -9.36
C ILE A 142 -0.86 15.62 -8.68
N LEU A 143 0.28 14.97 -8.37
CA LEU A 143 1.42 15.64 -7.74
C LEU A 143 1.97 16.80 -8.60
N SER A 144 1.92 16.68 -9.92
CA SER A 144 2.40 17.72 -10.83
C SER A 144 1.50 18.96 -10.84
N ASP A 145 0.23 18.82 -10.39
CA ASP A 145 -0.79 19.85 -10.34
C ASP A 145 -1.57 19.76 -9.01
N LYS A 146 -0.83 19.74 -7.90
CA LYS A 146 -1.41 19.58 -6.56
C LYS A 146 -1.92 20.87 -5.92
N GLU A 147 -1.78 22.01 -6.59
CA GLU A 147 -2.25 23.29 -6.08
C GLU A 147 -3.75 23.22 -5.74
N GLY A 148 -4.10 23.58 -4.50
CA GLY A 148 -5.48 23.50 -3.99
C GLY A 148 -5.93 22.12 -3.51
N VAL A 149 -5.08 21.07 -3.58
CA VAL A 149 -5.38 19.76 -2.96
C VAL A 149 -5.07 19.83 -1.47
N SER A 150 -6.09 19.66 -0.64
CA SER A 150 -5.97 19.74 0.81
C SER A 150 -6.57 18.55 1.55
N ASN A 151 -7.39 17.74 0.90
CA ASN A 151 -8.09 16.60 1.50
C ASN A 151 -8.40 15.53 0.42
N MET A 152 -9.01 14.41 0.83
CA MET A 152 -9.30 13.31 -0.10
C MET A 152 -10.46 13.60 -1.05
N CYS A 153 -11.38 14.54 -0.73
CA CYS A 153 -12.40 14.99 -1.68
C CYS A 153 -11.77 15.73 -2.87
N ASP A 154 -10.78 16.60 -2.60
CA ASP A 154 -10.06 17.31 -3.66
C ASP A 154 -9.33 16.31 -4.57
N VAL A 155 -8.71 15.28 -3.98
CA VAL A 155 -8.06 14.19 -4.73
C VAL A 155 -9.08 13.46 -5.61
N ALA A 156 -10.25 13.11 -5.07
CA ALA A 156 -11.30 12.41 -5.80
C ALA A 156 -11.80 13.24 -7.00
N GLN A 157 -12.04 14.54 -6.79
CA GLN A 157 -12.45 15.46 -7.87
C GLN A 157 -11.41 15.51 -8.99
N ARG A 158 -10.11 15.61 -8.63
CA ARG A 158 -9.04 15.61 -9.64
C ARG A 158 -8.96 14.30 -10.42
N LEU A 159 -9.20 13.16 -9.77
CA LEU A 159 -9.24 11.85 -10.45
C LEU A 159 -10.41 11.77 -11.44
N GLU A 160 -11.58 12.30 -11.07
CA GLU A 160 -12.75 12.36 -11.93
C GLU A 160 -12.52 13.27 -13.15
N ASP A 161 -12.06 14.50 -12.92
CA ASP A 161 -11.78 15.48 -13.98
C ASP A 161 -10.81 14.91 -15.03
N ARG A 162 -9.72 14.28 -14.57
CA ARG A 162 -8.75 13.62 -15.46
C ARG A 162 -9.33 12.40 -16.18
N GLY A 163 -10.24 11.67 -15.53
CA GLY A 163 -10.96 10.56 -16.16
C GLY A 163 -11.83 11.05 -17.33
N ILE A 164 -12.55 12.14 -17.13
CA ILE A 164 -13.39 12.79 -18.15
C ILE A 164 -12.52 13.30 -19.31
N GLU A 165 -11.42 14.00 -18.99
CA GLU A 165 -10.50 14.55 -20.00
C GLU A 165 -9.91 13.46 -20.90
N LYS A 166 -9.37 12.38 -20.29
CA LYS A 166 -8.84 11.23 -21.02
C LYS A 166 -9.92 10.54 -21.87
N GLY A 167 -11.13 10.41 -21.34
CA GLY A 167 -12.27 9.85 -22.07
C GLY A 167 -12.65 10.66 -23.29
N LEU A 168 -12.71 12.00 -23.17
CA LEU A 168 -12.99 12.92 -24.27
C LEU A 168 -11.88 12.89 -25.34
N GLN A 169 -10.61 12.87 -24.91
CA GLN A 169 -9.48 12.78 -25.84
C GLN A 169 -9.55 11.48 -26.65
N LYS A 170 -9.73 10.35 -25.97
CA LYS A 170 -9.83 9.05 -26.64
C LYS A 170 -11.00 9.00 -27.62
N GLY A 171 -12.16 9.50 -27.23
CA GLY A 171 -13.33 9.56 -28.12
C GLY A 171 -13.10 10.43 -29.36
N ARG A 172 -12.35 11.55 -29.24
CA ARG A 172 -11.95 12.38 -30.39
C ARG A 172 -10.96 11.64 -31.30
N GLU A 173 -9.98 10.95 -30.74
CA GLU A 173 -8.98 10.17 -31.50
C GLU A 173 -9.65 9.03 -32.28
N GLU A 174 -10.54 8.26 -31.64
CA GLU A 174 -11.30 7.17 -32.25
C GLU A 174 -12.24 7.72 -33.34
N GLY A 175 -12.92 8.83 -33.09
CA GLY A 175 -13.77 9.51 -34.08
C GLY A 175 -12.99 9.97 -35.31
N ASN A 176 -11.82 10.57 -35.13
CA ASN A 176 -10.94 10.99 -36.22
C ASN A 176 -10.45 9.79 -37.03
N GLN A 177 -10.01 8.71 -36.37
CA GLN A 177 -9.56 7.50 -37.07
C GLN A 177 -10.68 6.87 -37.91
N MET A 178 -11.92 6.87 -37.41
CA MET A 178 -13.07 6.36 -38.15
C MET A 178 -13.35 7.22 -39.40
N ILE A 179 -13.22 8.57 -39.30
CA ILE A 179 -13.38 9.47 -40.44
C ILE A 179 -12.29 9.22 -41.49
N TYR A 180 -11.03 9.07 -41.06
CA TYR A 180 -9.91 8.79 -42.00
C TYR A 180 -10.10 7.46 -42.72
N SER A 181 -10.52 6.38 -42.05
CA SER A 181 -10.77 5.09 -42.67
C SER A 181 -11.90 5.16 -43.74
N LEU A 182 -12.91 5.96 -43.51
CA LEU A 182 -14.01 6.16 -44.48
C LEU A 182 -13.57 6.94 -45.71
N VAL A 183 -12.58 7.79 -45.60
CA VAL A 183 -12.04 8.59 -46.74
C VAL A 183 -11.02 7.81 -47.56
N GLU A 184 -10.32 6.84 -46.98
CA GLU A 184 -9.37 6.01 -47.70
C GLU A 184 -10.03 4.88 -48.52
N ASP A 185 -11.29 4.54 -48.22
CA ASP A 185 -12.05 3.50 -48.94
C ASP A 185 -12.84 4.07 -50.16
N GLU A 186 -12.74 5.36 -50.47
CA GLU A 186 -13.24 6.01 -51.72
C GLU A 186 -12.11 6.20 -52.76
#